data_6dd134188c4412c66583e3cc0fa15ef1
#
_entry.id   6dd134188c4412c66583e3cc0fa15ef1
#
_cell.length_a   1.000
_cell.length_b   1.000
_cell.length_c   1.000
_cell.angle_alpha   90.00
_cell.angle_beta   90.00
_cell.angle_gamma   90.00
#
_symmetry.space_group_name_H-M   'P 1'
#
loop_
_entity.id
_entity.type
_entity.pdbx_description
1 polymer ?
#
loop_
_entity_poly.entity_id
_entity_poly.type
_entity_poly.pdbx_seq_one_letter_code
_entity_poly.pdbx_strand_id
1 'polypeptide(L)'
;MKHGYEKEPLIKRLHRIEGQVRGIERMVEDDRYCIDIITQISAVNTALESLAFQILDEHVRHCVAGALAAGDPEEAVRKSEELLAAVQRFARAR
;
A
#
# COMPACT_ATOMS: atom_id res chain seq x y z
N MET A 1 -5.71 15.97 -8.16
CA MET A 1 -5.06 14.68 -7.91
C MET A 1 -5.87 13.56 -8.54
N LYS A 2 -5.26 12.78 -9.43
CA LYS A 2 -6.00 11.82 -10.25
C LYS A 2 -6.51 10.61 -9.50
N HIS A 3 -5.77 10.18 -8.48
CA HIS A 3 -6.03 8.87 -7.86
C HIS A 3 -6.43 8.97 -6.40
N GLY A 4 -6.71 10.17 -5.91
CA GLY A 4 -7.13 10.38 -4.53
C GLY A 4 -6.01 10.27 -3.50
N TYR A 5 -4.75 10.43 -3.92
CA TYR A 5 -3.60 10.40 -3.00
C TYR A 5 -2.50 11.35 -3.45
N GLU A 6 -1.68 11.75 -2.50
CA GLU A 6 -0.51 12.56 -2.76
C GLU A 6 0.68 11.66 -3.07
N LYS A 7 1.39 11.96 -4.15
CA LYS A 7 2.48 11.11 -4.64
C LYS A 7 3.73 11.16 -3.79
N GLU A 8 4.15 12.35 -3.37
CA GLU A 8 5.47 12.53 -2.78
C GLU A 8 5.73 11.69 -1.52
N PRO A 9 4.82 11.68 -0.52
CA PRO A 9 5.05 10.84 0.65
C PRO A 9 5.10 9.34 0.30
N LEU A 10 4.30 8.92 -0.67
CA LEU A 10 4.26 7.53 -1.11
C LEU A 10 5.55 7.13 -1.82
N ILE A 11 6.06 8.01 -2.68
CA ILE A 11 7.33 7.78 -3.39
C ILE A 11 8.49 7.68 -2.39
N LYS A 12 8.52 8.54 -1.38
CA LYS A 12 9.54 8.47 -0.32
C LYS A 12 9.52 7.13 0.39
N ARG A 13 8.33 6.65 0.73
CA ARG A 13 8.18 5.35 1.38
C ARG A 13 8.64 4.22 0.47
N LEU A 14 8.29 4.29 -0.81
CA LEU A 14 8.71 3.28 -1.78
C LEU A 14 10.22 3.25 -1.94
N HIS A 15 10.88 4.41 -1.97
CA HIS A 15 12.34 4.48 -2.03
C HIS A 15 12.98 3.81 -0.82
N ARG A 16 12.40 4.00 0.36
CA ARG A 16 12.88 3.34 1.58
C ARG A 16 12.72 1.83 1.47
N ILE A 17 11.57 1.36 0.97
CA ILE A 17 11.31 -0.06 0.78
C ILE A 17 12.27 -0.66 -0.25
N GLU A 18 12.53 0.04 -1.35
CA GLU A 18 13.55 -0.37 -2.32
C GLU A 18 14.90 -0.59 -1.66
N GLY A 19 15.31 0.34 -0.79
CA GLY A 19 16.56 0.22 -0.05
C GLY A 19 16.58 -1.01 0.85
N GLN A 20 15.46 -1.30 1.49
CA GLN A 20 15.33 -2.49 2.34
C GLN A 20 15.43 -3.78 1.51
N VAL A 21 14.81 -3.80 0.32
CA VAL A 21 14.90 -4.95 -0.58
C VAL A 21 16.35 -5.15 -1.05
N ARG A 22 17.05 -4.08 -1.41
CA ARG A 22 18.47 -4.19 -1.77
C ARG A 22 19.32 -4.69 -0.61
N GLY A 23 18.97 -4.29 0.62
CA GLY A 23 19.63 -4.81 1.81
C GLY A 23 19.44 -6.31 1.98
N ILE A 24 18.23 -6.80 1.71
CA ILE A 24 17.93 -8.24 1.74
C ILE A 24 18.74 -8.97 0.67
N GLU A 25 18.84 -8.40 -0.52
CA GLU A 25 19.63 -8.97 -1.61
C GLU A 25 21.09 -9.16 -1.18
N ARG A 26 21.68 -8.15 -0.54
CA ARG A 26 23.03 -8.24 -0.02
C ARG A 26 23.16 -9.31 1.06
N MET A 27 22.17 -9.45 1.92
CA MET A 27 22.18 -10.49 2.95
C MET A 27 22.20 -11.89 2.33
N VAL A 28 21.45 -12.10 1.26
CA VAL A 28 21.47 -13.37 0.53
C VAL A 28 22.83 -13.60 -0.12
N GLU A 29 23.39 -12.58 -0.77
CA GLU A 29 24.70 -12.66 -1.41
C GLU A 29 25.81 -12.98 -0.40
N ASP A 30 25.69 -12.44 0.82
CA ASP A 30 26.68 -12.59 1.87
C ASP A 30 26.45 -13.81 2.74
N ASP A 31 25.52 -14.68 2.36
CA ASP A 31 25.19 -15.91 3.10
C ASP A 31 24.84 -15.65 4.56
N ARG A 32 24.11 -14.58 4.83
CA ARG A 32 23.65 -14.26 6.18
C ARG A 32 22.70 -15.34 6.68
N TYR A 33 22.56 -15.39 7.99
CA TYR A 33 21.70 -16.38 8.64
C TYR A 33 20.25 -16.25 8.13
N CYS A 34 19.64 -17.37 7.72
CA CYS A 34 18.35 -17.35 7.03
C CYS A 34 17.22 -16.76 7.87
N ILE A 35 17.24 -16.94 9.19
CA ILE A 35 16.21 -16.38 10.06
C ILE A 35 16.29 -14.84 10.05
N ASP A 36 17.49 -14.26 9.99
CA ASP A 36 17.66 -12.82 9.89
C ASP A 36 17.10 -12.29 8.56
N ILE A 37 17.32 -13.03 7.48
CA ILE A 37 16.80 -12.66 6.16
C ILE A 37 15.27 -12.67 6.17
N ILE A 38 14.67 -13.73 6.72
CA ILE A 38 13.20 -13.85 6.81
C ILE A 38 12.63 -12.73 7.68
N THR A 39 13.32 -12.36 8.75
CA THR A 39 12.90 -11.25 9.61
C THR A 39 12.85 -9.93 8.82
N GLN A 40 13.85 -9.68 7.97
CA GLN A 40 13.87 -8.49 7.13
C GLN A 40 12.75 -8.52 6.08
N ILE A 41 12.47 -9.68 5.51
CA ILE A 41 11.36 -9.84 4.57
C ILE A 41 10.04 -9.52 5.26
N SER A 42 9.85 -9.98 6.48
CA SER A 42 8.66 -9.66 7.26
C SER A 42 8.49 -8.17 7.49
N ALA A 43 9.60 -7.46 7.75
CA ALA A 43 9.58 -6.02 7.93
C ALA A 43 9.17 -5.29 6.63
N VAL A 44 9.65 -5.77 5.47
CA VAL A 44 9.28 -5.21 4.18
C VAL A 44 7.79 -5.44 3.90
N ASN A 45 7.29 -6.63 4.22
CA ASN A 45 5.85 -6.93 4.07
C ASN A 45 4.99 -5.97 4.89
N THR A 46 5.39 -5.71 6.14
CA THR A 46 4.68 -4.77 7.01
C THR A 46 4.70 -3.36 6.41
N ALA A 47 5.84 -2.94 5.88
CA ALA A 47 5.97 -1.62 5.25
C ALA A 47 5.07 -1.49 4.02
N LEU A 48 4.98 -2.54 3.20
CA LEU A 48 4.11 -2.57 2.03
C LEU A 48 2.64 -2.55 2.43
N GLU A 49 2.24 -3.28 3.46
CA GLU A 49 0.88 -3.24 3.99
C GLU A 49 0.51 -1.84 4.45
N SER A 50 1.41 -1.20 5.18
CA SER A 50 1.20 0.16 5.68
C SER A 50 0.99 1.13 4.53
N LEU A 51 1.79 0.99 3.46
CA LEU A 51 1.66 1.81 2.26
C LEU A 51 0.31 1.57 1.58
N ALA A 52 -0.10 0.30 1.45
CA ALA A 52 -1.37 -0.05 0.84
C ALA A 52 -2.54 0.56 1.62
N PHE A 53 -2.52 0.48 2.94
CA PHE A 53 -3.58 1.07 3.77
C PHE A 53 -3.60 2.59 3.67
N GLN A 54 -2.44 3.22 3.52
CA GLN A 54 -2.38 4.66 3.31
C GLN A 54 -3.06 5.06 2.01
N ILE A 55 -2.80 4.32 0.94
CA ILE A 55 -3.44 4.55 -0.37
C ILE A 55 -4.95 4.34 -0.27
N LEU A 56 -5.38 3.26 0.39
CA LEU A 56 -6.81 2.98 0.59
C LEU A 56 -7.50 4.08 1.40
N ASP A 57 -6.86 4.55 2.46
CA ASP A 57 -7.40 5.62 3.30
C ASP A 57 -7.62 6.89 2.48
N GLU A 58 -6.63 7.28 1.68
CA GLU A 58 -6.75 8.46 0.83
C GLU A 58 -7.79 8.28 -0.27
N HIS A 59 -7.92 7.07 -0.82
CA HIS A 59 -8.97 6.76 -1.79
C HIS A 59 -10.36 7.01 -1.18
N VAL A 60 -10.59 6.55 0.04
CA VAL A 60 -11.86 6.79 0.74
C VAL A 60 -12.09 8.28 0.91
N ARG A 61 -11.08 9.01 1.39
CA ARG A 61 -11.22 10.45 1.68
C ARG A 61 -11.45 11.29 0.43
N HIS A 62 -10.76 11.00 -0.65
CA HIS A 62 -10.78 11.85 -1.84
C HIS A 62 -11.74 11.36 -2.91
N CYS A 63 -11.85 10.06 -3.10
CA CYS A 63 -12.69 9.51 -4.19
C CYS A 63 -14.11 9.26 -3.74
N VAL A 64 -14.31 8.59 -2.61
CA VAL A 64 -15.66 8.27 -2.13
C VAL A 64 -16.33 9.53 -1.56
N ALA A 65 -15.65 10.22 -0.66
CA ALA A 65 -16.19 11.44 -0.06
C ALA A 65 -16.42 12.52 -1.11
N GLY A 66 -15.54 12.61 -2.11
CA GLY A 66 -15.72 13.54 -3.22
C GLY A 66 -16.97 13.27 -4.03
N ALA A 67 -17.27 12.01 -4.30
CA ALA A 67 -18.49 11.62 -5.01
C ALA A 67 -19.74 11.98 -4.21
N LEU A 68 -19.73 11.77 -2.91
CA LEU A 68 -20.83 12.16 -2.03
C LEU A 68 -21.02 13.68 -1.98
N ALA A 69 -19.91 14.43 -1.86
CA ALA A 69 -19.93 15.89 -1.84
C ALA A 69 -20.46 16.47 -3.16
N ALA A 70 -20.21 15.79 -4.27
CA ALA A 70 -20.69 16.20 -5.58
C ALA A 70 -22.16 15.85 -5.80
N GLY A 71 -22.80 15.18 -4.85
CA GLY A 71 -24.19 14.79 -4.96
C GLY A 71 -24.44 13.62 -5.90
N ASP A 72 -23.46 12.72 -6.02
CA ASP A 72 -23.54 11.54 -6.88
C ASP A 72 -23.49 10.27 -6.03
N PRO A 73 -24.63 9.83 -5.49
CA PRO A 73 -24.67 8.64 -4.63
C PRO A 73 -24.32 7.35 -5.37
N GLU A 74 -24.61 7.25 -6.66
CA GLU A 74 -24.28 6.07 -7.44
C GLU A 74 -22.77 5.91 -7.58
N GLU A 75 -22.07 7.02 -7.84
CA GLU A 75 -20.62 7.01 -7.92
C GLU A 75 -20.00 6.66 -6.57
N ALA A 76 -20.57 7.16 -5.48
CA ALA A 76 -20.10 6.83 -4.13
C ALA A 76 -20.23 5.34 -3.86
N VAL A 77 -21.32 4.71 -4.28
CA VAL A 77 -21.51 3.27 -4.12
C VAL A 77 -20.49 2.50 -4.93
N ARG A 78 -20.23 2.89 -6.18
CA ARG A 78 -19.23 2.25 -7.02
C ARG A 78 -17.83 2.33 -6.41
N LYS A 79 -17.46 3.50 -5.90
CA LYS A 79 -16.14 3.68 -5.25
C LYS A 79 -16.01 2.83 -3.99
N SER A 80 -17.11 2.71 -3.24
CA SER A 80 -17.13 1.85 -2.05
C SER A 80 -16.98 0.37 -2.41
N GLU A 81 -17.63 -0.07 -3.48
CA GLU A 81 -17.51 -1.45 -3.96
C GLU A 81 -16.10 -1.75 -4.46
N GLU A 82 -15.47 -0.82 -5.18
CA GLU A 82 -14.08 -0.94 -5.61
C GLU A 82 -13.15 -1.09 -4.41
N LEU A 83 -13.36 -0.26 -3.39
CA LEU A 83 -12.57 -0.31 -2.16
C LEU A 83 -12.71 -1.66 -1.47
N LEU A 84 -13.93 -2.14 -1.33
CA LEU A 84 -14.19 -3.41 -0.67
C LEU A 84 -13.53 -4.57 -1.41
N ALA A 85 -13.62 -4.58 -2.75
CA ALA A 85 -12.97 -5.59 -3.57
C ALA A 85 -11.45 -5.54 -3.42
N ALA A 86 -10.87 -4.34 -3.36
CA ALA A 86 -9.44 -4.16 -3.19
C ALA A 86 -8.98 -4.68 -1.83
N VAL A 87 -9.73 -4.39 -0.77
CA VAL A 87 -9.43 -4.89 0.58
C VAL A 87 -9.46 -6.41 0.61
N GLN A 88 -10.45 -7.03 -0.03
CA GLN A 88 -10.57 -8.48 -0.09
C GLN A 88 -9.39 -9.13 -0.81
N ARG A 89 -8.97 -8.54 -1.94
CA ARG A 89 -7.80 -9.03 -2.67
C ARG A 89 -6.52 -8.89 -1.85
N PHE A 90 -6.36 -7.78 -1.17
CA PHE A 90 -5.20 -7.52 -0.32
C PHE A 90 -5.12 -8.52 0.83
N ALA A 91 -6.24 -8.79 1.47
CA ALA A 91 -6.30 -9.76 2.57
C ALA A 91 -5.95 -11.17 2.11
N ARG A 92 -6.37 -11.55 0.90
CA ARG A 92 -6.06 -12.87 0.34
C ARG A 92 -4.60 -13.03 -0.07
N ALA A 93 -3.95 -11.93 -0.46
CA ALA A 93 -2.56 -11.95 -0.89
C ALA A 93 -1.57 -12.19 0.25
N ARG A 94 -2.02 -12.04 1.49
CA ARG A 94 -1.18 -12.29 2.67
C ARG A 94 -1.14 -13.76 2.98
#